data_c576df1dff1768c612df230228a202ca
#
_entry.id   c576df1dff1768c612df230228a202ca
#
_cell.length_a   1.000
_cell.length_b   1.000
_cell.length_c   1.000
_cell.angle_alpha   90.00
_cell.angle_beta   90.00
_cell.angle_gamma   90.00
#
_symmetry.space_group_name_H-M   'P 1'
#
loop_
_entity.id
_entity.type
_entity.pdbx_description
1 polymer ?
#
loop_
_entity_poly.entity_id
_entity_poly.type
_entity_poly.pdbx_seq_one_letter_code
_entity_poly.pdbx_strand_id
1 'polypeptide(L)'
;VLKAGKRMFIDKPIAASYKDAKAIFEASKKYNTPVFSSSSLRYIDGIAQAKDGKIGKILGAQTYSPAHLEATHPDFFWYGIHGVEMLFALMGTGLKSVSRVHTADADMTVGVWNDGRVGTFRGTRKGKSDYGATIFGEKSNTTLGKFNGYNPLLVEIVKFFETGVVPVQPEETLEICAFMEAADVSKAKGGAAVSIEEVIKKA
;
A
#
# COMPACT_ATOMS: atom_id res chain seq x y z
N VAL A 1 -12.83 11.57 -17.36
CA VAL A 1 -13.34 12.03 -16.08
C VAL A 1 -12.57 13.27 -15.65
N LEU A 2 -11.24 13.23 -15.42
CA LEU A 2 -10.43 14.37 -14.93
C LEU A 2 -10.55 15.62 -15.83
N LYS A 3 -10.47 15.47 -17.18
CA LYS A 3 -10.68 16.58 -18.14
C LYS A 3 -12.04 17.25 -18.01
N ALA A 4 -13.04 16.53 -17.51
CA ALA A 4 -14.39 17.05 -17.32
C ALA A 4 -14.59 17.70 -15.93
N GLY A 5 -13.52 17.86 -15.15
CA GLY A 5 -13.58 18.47 -13.82
C GLY A 5 -14.36 17.65 -12.79
N LYS A 6 -14.45 16.33 -12.99
CA LYS A 6 -15.18 15.43 -12.07
C LYS A 6 -14.20 14.69 -11.18
N ARG A 7 -14.38 14.82 -9.85
CA ARG A 7 -13.69 14.02 -8.84
C ARG A 7 -13.77 12.55 -9.20
N MET A 8 -12.71 11.79 -8.89
CA MET A 8 -12.65 10.38 -9.29
C MET A 8 -12.05 9.51 -8.18
N PHE A 9 -12.76 8.46 -7.82
CA PHE A 9 -12.22 7.32 -7.09
C PHE A 9 -11.89 6.22 -8.09
N ILE A 10 -10.70 5.66 -8.00
CA ILE A 10 -10.27 4.49 -8.77
C ILE A 10 -10.04 3.35 -7.76
N ASP A 11 -10.72 2.22 -7.94
CA ASP A 11 -10.44 1.05 -7.11
C ASP A 11 -8.98 0.61 -7.27
N LYS A 12 -8.47 -0.09 -6.27
CA LYS A 12 -7.10 -0.62 -6.31
C LYS A 12 -6.96 -1.71 -7.39
N PRO A 13 -5.83 -1.75 -8.09
CA PRO A 13 -4.76 -0.76 -8.12
C PRO A 13 -5.17 0.47 -8.95
N ILE A 14 -4.63 1.63 -8.63
CA ILE A 14 -4.87 2.85 -9.43
C ILE A 14 -4.38 2.68 -10.88
N ALA A 15 -3.31 1.91 -11.06
CA ALA A 15 -2.69 1.56 -12.34
C ALA A 15 -1.85 0.29 -12.18
N ALA A 16 -1.35 -0.26 -13.30
CA ALA A 16 -0.51 -1.46 -13.32
C ALA A 16 1.00 -1.16 -13.21
N SER A 17 1.38 0.12 -13.05
CA SER A 17 2.76 0.56 -12.89
C SER A 17 2.86 1.89 -12.15
N TYR A 18 4.04 2.16 -11.56
CA TYR A 18 4.36 3.47 -10.98
C TYR A 18 4.22 4.59 -12.03
N LYS A 19 4.74 4.36 -13.24
CA LYS A 19 4.68 5.33 -14.34
C LYS A 19 3.25 5.72 -14.68
N ASP A 20 2.36 4.75 -14.82
CA ASP A 20 0.95 5.02 -15.17
C ASP A 20 0.20 5.66 -14.01
N ALA A 21 0.48 5.25 -12.76
CA ALA A 21 -0.06 5.91 -11.56
C ALA A 21 0.36 7.38 -11.51
N LYS A 22 1.63 7.68 -11.76
CA LYS A 22 2.18 9.05 -11.84
C LYS A 22 1.45 9.87 -12.91
N ALA A 23 1.25 9.30 -14.11
CA ALA A 23 0.54 9.99 -15.20
C ALA A 23 -0.91 10.33 -14.82
N ILE A 24 -1.60 9.47 -14.05
CA ILE A 24 -2.95 9.75 -13.54
C ILE A 24 -2.92 10.94 -12.56
N PHE A 25 -1.98 10.99 -11.62
CA PHE A 25 -1.85 12.11 -10.68
C PHE A 25 -1.39 13.40 -11.33
N GLU A 26 -0.51 13.34 -12.35
CA GLU A 26 -0.16 14.50 -13.16
C GLU A 26 -1.37 15.06 -13.93
N ALA A 27 -2.21 14.18 -14.47
CA ALA A 27 -3.47 14.59 -15.09
C ALA A 27 -4.44 15.20 -14.07
N SER A 28 -4.55 14.62 -12.86
CA SER A 28 -5.32 15.19 -11.75
C SER A 28 -4.87 16.62 -11.42
N LYS A 29 -3.56 16.83 -11.28
CA LYS A 29 -2.96 18.15 -11.03
C LYS A 29 -3.22 19.11 -12.19
N LYS A 30 -2.99 18.66 -13.44
CA LYS A 30 -3.19 19.47 -14.65
C LYS A 30 -4.61 20.00 -14.79
N TYR A 31 -5.59 19.19 -14.45
CA TYR A 31 -7.02 19.57 -14.57
C TYR A 31 -7.61 20.06 -13.24
N ASN A 32 -6.79 20.24 -12.21
CA ASN A 32 -7.20 20.64 -10.88
C ASN A 32 -8.41 19.82 -10.36
N THR A 33 -8.37 18.52 -10.57
CA THR A 33 -9.47 17.60 -10.26
C THR A 33 -8.96 16.47 -9.35
N PRO A 34 -9.40 16.42 -8.09
CA PRO A 34 -8.90 15.42 -7.13
C PRO A 34 -9.21 13.98 -7.57
N VAL A 35 -8.25 13.09 -7.35
CA VAL A 35 -8.38 11.64 -7.52
C VAL A 35 -7.72 10.93 -6.34
N PHE A 36 -8.29 9.81 -5.89
CA PHE A 36 -7.60 8.89 -5.00
C PHE A 36 -7.92 7.43 -5.32
N SER A 37 -7.08 6.55 -4.83
CA SER A 37 -7.27 5.10 -4.85
C SER A 37 -6.98 4.54 -3.47
N SER A 38 -7.64 3.48 -3.09
CA SER A 38 -7.40 2.82 -1.81
C SER A 38 -7.95 1.39 -1.79
N SER A 39 -7.29 0.53 -1.03
CA SER A 39 -7.84 -0.75 -0.59
C SER A 39 -8.72 -0.55 0.64
N SER A 40 -9.80 -1.33 0.75
CA SER A 40 -10.61 -1.41 1.97
C SER A 40 -9.83 -1.88 3.20
N LEU A 41 -8.73 -2.61 3.00
CA LEU A 41 -7.86 -3.11 4.08
C LEU A 41 -7.10 -2.00 4.80
N ARG A 42 -6.97 -0.80 4.20
CA ARG A 42 -6.45 0.40 4.86
C ARG A 42 -7.27 0.82 6.08
N TYR A 43 -8.54 0.44 6.11
CA TYR A 43 -9.51 0.81 7.14
C TYR A 43 -9.90 -0.36 8.05
N ILE A 44 -9.09 -1.43 8.07
CA ILE A 44 -9.31 -2.56 8.99
C ILE A 44 -9.25 -2.09 10.44
N ASP A 45 -10.08 -2.72 11.30
CA ASP A 45 -10.12 -2.37 12.71
C ASP A 45 -8.74 -2.46 13.38
N GLY A 46 -8.41 -1.43 14.13
CA GLY A 46 -7.14 -1.32 14.85
C GLY A 46 -6.12 -0.37 14.21
N ILE A 47 -6.22 -0.05 12.90
CA ILE A 47 -5.28 0.91 12.27
C ILE A 47 -5.40 2.30 12.91
N ALA A 48 -6.62 2.82 13.04
CA ALA A 48 -6.84 4.11 13.67
C ALA A 48 -6.38 4.10 15.14
N GLN A 49 -6.71 3.05 15.87
CA GLN A 49 -6.30 2.87 17.28
C GLN A 49 -4.78 2.74 17.44
N ALA A 50 -4.09 2.08 16.50
CA ALA A 50 -2.63 2.00 16.52
C ALA A 50 -1.98 3.38 16.34
N LYS A 51 -2.67 4.33 15.70
CA LYS A 51 -2.20 5.70 15.44
C LYS A 51 -2.69 6.72 16.48
N ASP A 52 -3.50 6.34 17.45
CA ASP A 52 -4.03 7.23 18.49
C ASP A 52 -3.01 7.60 19.61
N GLY A 53 -1.80 7.06 19.52
CA GLY A 53 -0.69 7.33 20.43
C GLY A 53 -0.61 6.41 21.65
N LYS A 54 -1.57 5.50 21.87
CA LYS A 54 -1.54 4.58 23.01
C LYS A 54 -0.34 3.65 22.99
N ILE A 55 0.07 3.16 21.81
CA ILE A 55 1.26 2.32 21.66
C ILE A 55 2.55 3.13 21.48
N GLY A 56 2.50 4.45 21.54
CA GLY A 56 3.61 5.35 21.21
C GLY A 56 3.80 5.47 19.70
N LYS A 57 5.00 5.87 19.26
CA LYS A 57 5.33 5.89 17.82
C LYS A 57 5.38 4.46 17.29
N ILE A 58 4.92 4.28 16.06
CA ILE A 58 5.07 3.01 15.34
C ILE A 58 6.54 2.89 14.90
N LEU A 59 7.24 1.88 15.41
CA LEU A 59 8.63 1.57 15.11
C LEU A 59 8.77 0.56 13.96
N GLY A 60 7.72 -0.21 13.68
CA GLY A 60 7.66 -1.18 12.61
C GLY A 60 6.30 -1.85 12.52
N ALA A 61 6.05 -2.53 11.40
CA ALA A 61 4.84 -3.32 11.21
C ALA A 61 5.12 -4.55 10.35
N GLN A 62 4.39 -5.63 10.61
CA GLN A 62 4.37 -6.84 9.81
C GLN A 62 2.95 -7.08 9.34
N THR A 63 2.70 -6.97 8.05
CA THR A 63 1.38 -7.22 7.46
C THR A 63 1.37 -8.54 6.69
N TYR A 64 0.18 -9.12 6.56
CA TYR A 64 -0.03 -10.28 5.69
C TYR A 64 -1.39 -10.21 5.00
N SER A 65 -1.42 -10.73 3.78
CA SER A 65 -2.63 -10.94 3.01
C SER A 65 -2.46 -12.09 2.03
N PRO A 66 -3.55 -12.59 1.41
CA PRO A 66 -3.43 -13.34 0.17
C PRO A 66 -2.66 -12.52 -0.88
N ALA A 67 -1.90 -13.21 -1.73
CA ALA A 67 -1.17 -12.62 -2.86
C ALA A 67 -1.32 -13.51 -4.10
N HIS A 68 -2.58 -13.83 -4.44
CA HIS A 68 -2.89 -14.57 -5.64
C HIS A 68 -2.40 -13.82 -6.87
N LEU A 69 -1.88 -14.56 -7.84
CA LEU A 69 -1.43 -14.01 -9.10
C LEU A 69 -2.58 -14.04 -10.11
N GLU A 70 -2.60 -13.06 -11.00
CA GLU A 70 -3.53 -12.97 -12.11
C GLU A 70 -2.77 -12.59 -13.39
N ALA A 71 -2.99 -13.33 -14.47
CA ALA A 71 -2.24 -13.16 -15.72
C ALA A 71 -2.37 -11.76 -16.34
N THR A 72 -3.46 -11.05 -16.04
CA THR A 72 -3.75 -9.70 -16.54
C THR A 72 -3.16 -8.59 -15.70
N HIS A 73 -2.56 -8.91 -14.53
CA HIS A 73 -2.02 -7.93 -13.60
C HIS A 73 -0.58 -8.26 -13.22
N PRO A 74 0.30 -7.25 -13.10
CA PRO A 74 1.64 -7.48 -12.58
C PRO A 74 1.57 -7.91 -11.12
N ASP A 75 2.13 -9.06 -10.81
CA ASP A 75 2.40 -9.67 -9.50
C ASP A 75 1.55 -9.12 -8.32
N PHE A 76 2.12 -8.28 -7.44
CA PHE A 76 1.42 -7.75 -6.26
C PHE A 76 0.28 -6.77 -6.58
N PHE A 77 0.25 -6.21 -7.78
CA PHE A 77 -0.81 -5.27 -8.19
C PHE A 77 -2.21 -5.89 -8.19
N TRP A 78 -2.32 -7.23 -8.36
CA TRP A 78 -3.64 -7.88 -8.28
C TRP A 78 -4.18 -7.98 -6.85
N TYR A 79 -3.50 -8.76 -5.99
CA TYR A 79 -4.03 -9.07 -4.65
C TYR A 79 -3.07 -8.70 -3.52
N GLY A 80 -1.77 -8.78 -3.72
CA GLY A 80 -0.76 -8.40 -2.72
C GLY A 80 -0.87 -6.97 -2.25
N ILE A 81 -1.40 -6.08 -3.09
CA ILE A 81 -1.64 -4.67 -2.79
C ILE A 81 -2.44 -4.46 -1.50
N HIS A 82 -3.34 -5.37 -1.13
CA HIS A 82 -4.10 -5.27 0.12
C HIS A 82 -3.20 -5.25 1.37
N GLY A 83 -2.21 -6.14 1.43
CA GLY A 83 -1.25 -6.17 2.53
C GLY A 83 -0.26 -5.01 2.49
N VAL A 84 0.12 -4.56 1.28
CA VAL A 84 0.97 -3.38 1.10
C VAL A 84 0.24 -2.10 1.53
N GLU A 85 -1.04 -1.95 1.19
CA GLU A 85 -1.87 -0.82 1.65
C GLU A 85 -1.98 -0.76 3.19
N MET A 86 -2.17 -1.91 3.85
CA MET A 86 -2.14 -1.95 5.32
C MET A 86 -0.77 -1.52 5.86
N LEU A 87 0.32 -1.95 5.22
CA LEU A 87 1.67 -1.60 5.63
C LEU A 87 1.88 -0.08 5.56
N PHE A 88 1.51 0.55 4.44
CA PHE A 88 1.63 1.99 4.28
C PHE A 88 0.67 2.77 5.17
N ALA A 89 -0.54 2.27 5.43
CA ALA A 89 -1.45 2.87 6.38
C ALA A 89 -0.86 2.97 7.79
N LEU A 90 0.04 2.04 8.18
CA LEU A 90 0.74 2.02 9.47
C LEU A 90 2.06 2.79 9.44
N MET A 91 2.88 2.56 8.41
CA MET A 91 4.25 3.07 8.34
C MET A 91 4.34 4.47 7.72
N GLY A 92 3.35 4.88 6.91
CA GLY A 92 3.39 6.12 6.13
C GLY A 92 4.42 6.07 5.00
N THR A 93 4.66 7.23 4.41
CA THR A 93 5.65 7.45 3.34
C THR A 93 7.09 7.50 3.85
N GLY A 94 8.05 7.58 2.91
CA GLY A 94 9.48 7.66 3.20
C GLY A 94 10.21 6.34 3.01
N LEU A 95 9.68 5.45 2.17
CA LEU A 95 10.32 4.20 1.80
C LEU A 95 11.67 4.45 1.09
N LYS A 96 12.72 3.72 1.49
CA LYS A 96 14.08 3.83 0.94
C LYS A 96 14.40 2.67 0.00
N SER A 97 14.12 1.43 0.43
CA SER A 97 14.47 0.24 -0.34
C SER A 97 13.58 -0.94 0.01
N VAL A 98 13.55 -1.92 -0.90
CA VAL A 98 12.75 -3.15 -0.79
C VAL A 98 13.60 -4.36 -1.13
N SER A 99 13.45 -5.44 -0.35
CA SER A 99 13.97 -6.78 -0.64
C SER A 99 12.83 -7.80 -0.60
N ARG A 100 12.87 -8.83 -1.48
CA ARG A 100 11.82 -9.83 -1.54
C ARG A 100 12.38 -11.24 -1.67
N VAL A 101 12.02 -12.10 -0.73
CA VAL A 101 12.16 -13.56 -0.85
C VAL A 101 10.88 -14.11 -1.45
N HIS A 102 11.00 -14.88 -2.52
CA HIS A 102 9.87 -15.43 -3.28
C HIS A 102 9.94 -16.95 -3.32
N THR A 103 8.80 -17.59 -3.11
CA THR A 103 8.56 -19.02 -3.36
C THR A 103 7.22 -19.20 -4.10
N ALA A 104 6.95 -20.39 -4.61
CA ALA A 104 5.64 -20.69 -5.22
C ALA A 104 4.47 -20.46 -4.25
N ASP A 105 4.67 -20.72 -2.97
CA ASP A 105 3.62 -20.71 -1.93
C ASP A 105 3.45 -19.37 -1.21
N ALA A 106 4.52 -18.55 -1.15
CA ALA A 106 4.50 -17.30 -0.41
C ALA A 106 5.62 -16.33 -0.83
N ASP A 107 5.43 -15.07 -0.47
CA ASP A 107 6.45 -14.03 -0.50
C ASP A 107 6.71 -13.49 0.92
N MET A 108 7.94 -13.06 1.16
CA MET A 108 8.29 -12.18 2.27
C MET A 108 9.00 -10.96 1.69
N THR A 109 8.39 -9.80 1.84
CA THR A 109 8.94 -8.54 1.35
C THR A 109 9.31 -7.66 2.54
N VAL A 110 10.49 -7.08 2.51
CA VAL A 110 11.02 -6.20 3.57
C VAL A 110 11.23 -4.82 2.98
N GLY A 111 10.56 -3.82 3.54
CA GLY A 111 10.78 -2.41 3.25
C GLY A 111 11.60 -1.75 4.35
N VAL A 112 12.57 -0.91 3.97
CA VAL A 112 13.34 -0.07 4.88
C VAL A 112 12.98 1.38 4.61
N TRP A 113 12.59 2.12 5.65
CA TRP A 113 12.24 3.55 5.58
C TRP A 113 13.48 4.44 5.80
N ASN A 114 13.44 5.68 5.34
CA ASN A 114 14.53 6.65 5.46
C ASN A 114 14.89 6.96 6.93
N ASP A 115 13.94 6.82 7.83
CA ASP A 115 14.14 7.01 9.29
C ASP A 115 14.66 5.75 10.01
N GLY A 116 15.00 4.69 9.25
CA GLY A 116 15.53 3.45 9.78
C GLY A 116 14.47 2.42 10.20
N ARG A 117 13.18 2.76 10.16
CA ARG A 117 12.12 1.79 10.46
C ARG A 117 12.08 0.69 9.39
N VAL A 118 11.65 -0.49 9.83
CA VAL A 118 11.49 -1.67 8.97
C VAL A 118 10.03 -2.13 9.02
N GLY A 119 9.47 -2.36 7.83
CA GLY A 119 8.15 -2.94 7.67
C GLY A 119 8.20 -4.18 6.77
N THR A 120 7.36 -5.17 7.03
CA THR A 120 7.33 -6.39 6.22
C THR A 120 5.94 -6.70 5.72
N PHE A 121 5.87 -7.28 4.54
CA PHE A 121 4.65 -7.83 3.96
C PHE A 121 4.84 -9.31 3.62
N ARG A 122 3.96 -10.16 4.16
CA ARG A 122 3.85 -11.56 3.79
C ARG A 122 2.68 -11.75 2.83
N GLY A 123 2.97 -12.05 1.58
CA GLY A 123 1.99 -12.49 0.59
C GLY A 123 1.81 -14.01 0.64
N THR A 124 0.58 -14.51 0.79
CA THR A 124 0.28 -15.94 0.92
C THR A 124 -0.50 -16.44 -0.29
N ARG A 125 -0.02 -17.50 -0.94
CA ARG A 125 -0.70 -18.18 -2.05
C ARG A 125 -1.22 -19.56 -1.69
N LYS A 126 -0.61 -20.22 -0.71
CA LYS A 126 -1.00 -21.57 -0.25
C LYS A 126 -1.36 -21.53 1.23
N GLY A 127 -2.39 -22.24 1.61
CA GLY A 127 -2.93 -22.30 2.96
C GLY A 127 -4.12 -21.38 3.15
N LYS A 128 -4.46 -21.10 4.41
CA LYS A 128 -5.59 -20.22 4.73
C LYS A 128 -5.32 -18.79 4.28
N SER A 129 -6.23 -18.25 3.50
CA SER A 129 -6.21 -16.83 3.12
C SER A 129 -6.81 -15.99 4.24
N ASP A 130 -6.00 -15.06 4.77
CA ASP A 130 -6.40 -14.18 5.87
C ASP A 130 -5.67 -12.84 5.76
N TYR A 131 -6.10 -11.84 6.53
CA TYR A 131 -5.53 -10.49 6.56
C TYR A 131 -5.18 -10.14 7.99
N GLY A 132 -4.11 -9.38 8.18
CA GLY A 132 -3.78 -8.86 9.50
C GLY A 132 -2.42 -8.18 9.56
N ALA A 133 -2.10 -7.69 10.74
CA ALA A 133 -0.79 -7.13 11.04
C ALA A 133 -0.43 -7.29 12.51
N THR A 134 0.88 -7.33 12.76
CA THR A 134 1.48 -7.03 14.07
C THR A 134 2.17 -5.67 13.96
N ILE A 135 1.92 -4.81 14.94
CA ILE A 135 2.44 -3.44 14.98
C ILE A 135 3.35 -3.32 16.20
N PHE A 136 4.55 -2.82 16.00
CA PHE A 136 5.56 -2.60 17.03
C PHE A 136 5.60 -1.11 17.37
N GLY A 137 5.18 -0.76 18.57
CA GLY A 137 5.20 0.61 19.07
C GLY A 137 6.23 0.80 20.18
N GLU A 138 6.57 2.05 20.47
CA GLU A 138 7.53 2.41 21.54
C GLU A 138 7.09 1.91 22.93
N LYS A 139 5.79 1.89 23.19
CA LYS A 139 5.24 1.55 24.52
C LYS A 139 4.69 0.14 24.59
N SER A 140 4.16 -0.38 23.49
CA SER A 140 3.62 -1.73 23.41
C SER A 140 3.43 -2.19 21.98
N ASN A 141 3.32 -3.49 21.78
CA ASN A 141 2.96 -4.10 20.52
C ASN A 141 1.46 -4.41 20.50
N THR A 142 0.86 -4.41 19.30
CA THR A 142 -0.54 -4.77 19.11
C THR A 142 -0.75 -5.50 17.79
N THR A 143 -1.90 -6.14 17.63
CA THR A 143 -2.30 -6.78 16.37
C THR A 143 -3.56 -6.13 15.84
N LEU A 144 -3.73 -6.13 14.52
CA LEU A 144 -4.97 -5.65 13.90
C LEU A 144 -6.12 -6.64 14.12
N GLY A 145 -7.33 -6.10 14.18
CA GLY A 145 -8.57 -6.85 14.18
C GLY A 145 -8.84 -7.55 12.84
N LYS A 146 -10.02 -8.14 12.73
CA LYS A 146 -10.47 -8.79 11.50
C LYS A 146 -10.93 -7.76 10.48
N PHE A 147 -10.85 -8.14 9.20
CA PHE A 147 -11.48 -7.37 8.14
C PHE A 147 -13.00 -7.34 8.33
N ASN A 148 -13.55 -6.15 8.43
CA ASN A 148 -14.95 -5.86 8.75
C ASN A 148 -15.77 -5.37 7.55
N GLY A 149 -15.31 -5.62 6.33
CA GLY A 149 -16.02 -5.28 5.09
C GLY A 149 -15.65 -3.93 4.51
N TYR A 150 -16.44 -3.48 3.53
CA TYR A 150 -16.12 -2.30 2.72
C TYR A 150 -16.66 -0.99 3.28
N ASN A 151 -17.52 -1.06 4.30
CA ASN A 151 -18.24 0.13 4.78
C ASN A 151 -17.32 1.30 5.18
N PRO A 152 -16.18 1.08 5.88
CA PRO A 152 -15.29 2.19 6.21
C PRO A 152 -14.69 2.88 4.97
N LEU A 153 -14.34 2.13 3.92
CA LEU A 153 -13.88 2.71 2.65
C LEU A 153 -15.00 3.50 1.97
N LEU A 154 -16.23 2.96 1.94
CA LEU A 154 -17.38 3.65 1.34
C LEU A 154 -17.67 4.99 2.02
N VAL A 155 -17.54 5.07 3.33
CA VAL A 155 -17.65 6.33 4.09
C VAL A 155 -16.62 7.36 3.61
N GLU A 156 -15.36 6.96 3.42
CA GLU A 156 -14.33 7.86 2.93
C GLU A 156 -14.55 8.28 1.45
N ILE A 157 -15.07 7.37 0.61
CA ILE A 157 -15.44 7.69 -0.76
C ILE A 157 -16.55 8.75 -0.79
N VAL A 158 -17.61 8.58 0.03
CA VAL A 158 -18.71 9.56 0.12
C VAL A 158 -18.19 10.92 0.58
N LYS A 159 -17.42 10.97 1.68
CA LYS A 159 -16.79 12.21 2.17
C LYS A 159 -15.95 12.90 1.10
N PHE A 160 -15.16 12.12 0.35
CA PHE A 160 -14.35 12.66 -0.75
C PHE A 160 -15.22 13.31 -1.84
N PHE A 161 -16.31 12.66 -2.24
CA PHE A 161 -17.22 13.24 -3.25
C PHE A 161 -17.96 14.47 -2.72
N GLU A 162 -18.28 14.54 -1.44
CA GLU A 162 -18.92 15.70 -0.82
C GLU A 162 -17.96 16.87 -0.64
N THR A 163 -16.77 16.62 -0.08
CA THR A 163 -15.86 17.67 0.40
C THR A 163 -14.72 17.98 -0.58
N GLY A 164 -14.30 17.01 -1.40
CA GLY A 164 -13.07 17.07 -2.20
C GLY A 164 -11.79 16.79 -1.44
N VAL A 165 -11.87 16.49 -0.14
CA VAL A 165 -10.72 16.13 0.68
C VAL A 165 -10.27 14.71 0.33
N VAL A 166 -9.01 14.57 -0.10
CA VAL A 166 -8.41 13.30 -0.49
C VAL A 166 -7.97 12.52 0.76
N PRO A 167 -8.52 11.32 1.02
CA PRO A 167 -8.19 10.56 2.24
C PRO A 167 -6.82 9.86 2.17
N VAL A 168 -6.33 9.57 0.98
CA VAL A 168 -4.99 9.00 0.73
C VAL A 168 -4.24 9.90 -0.23
N GLN A 169 -3.13 10.47 0.21
CA GLN A 169 -2.37 11.42 -0.60
C GLN A 169 -1.72 10.74 -1.81
N PRO A 170 -1.58 11.44 -2.95
CA PRO A 170 -0.95 10.91 -4.16
C PRO A 170 0.43 10.31 -3.92
N GLU A 171 1.24 10.95 -3.08
CA GLU A 171 2.60 10.52 -2.75
C GLU A 171 2.61 9.14 -2.10
N GLU A 172 1.66 8.84 -1.23
CA GLU A 172 1.55 7.54 -0.58
C GLU A 172 1.13 6.45 -1.58
N THR A 173 0.16 6.73 -2.44
CA THR A 173 -0.25 5.80 -3.50
C THR A 173 0.89 5.53 -4.48
N LEU A 174 1.68 6.55 -4.83
CA LEU A 174 2.87 6.39 -5.67
C LEU A 174 3.95 5.54 -4.99
N GLU A 175 4.20 5.73 -3.70
CA GLU A 175 5.15 4.88 -2.97
C GLU A 175 4.66 3.43 -2.85
N ILE A 176 3.35 3.18 -2.72
CA ILE A 176 2.77 1.83 -2.77
C ILE A 176 3.08 1.16 -4.12
N CYS A 177 2.87 1.86 -5.23
CA CYS A 177 3.23 1.35 -6.56
C CYS A 177 4.74 1.09 -6.67
N ALA A 178 5.57 2.02 -6.21
CA ALA A 178 7.02 1.88 -6.21
C ALA A 178 7.50 0.71 -5.34
N PHE A 179 6.88 0.47 -4.18
CA PHE A 179 7.15 -0.70 -3.34
C PHE A 179 6.89 -2.00 -4.11
N MET A 180 5.75 -2.11 -4.79
CA MET A 180 5.39 -3.31 -5.53
C MET A 180 6.33 -3.56 -6.71
N GLU A 181 6.68 -2.54 -7.49
CA GLU A 181 7.66 -2.66 -8.58
C GLU A 181 9.07 -2.99 -8.06
N ALA A 182 9.51 -2.34 -6.97
CA ALA A 182 10.79 -2.66 -6.36
C ALA A 182 10.85 -4.10 -5.84
N ALA A 183 9.73 -4.62 -5.32
CA ALA A 183 9.60 -6.01 -4.92
C ALA A 183 9.73 -6.97 -6.13
N ASP A 184 9.19 -6.63 -7.28
CA ASP A 184 9.32 -7.42 -8.50
C ASP A 184 10.75 -7.40 -9.04
N VAL A 185 11.39 -6.23 -9.04
CA VAL A 185 12.81 -6.11 -9.41
C VAL A 185 13.71 -6.89 -8.45
N SER A 186 13.44 -6.83 -7.14
CA SER A 186 14.16 -7.60 -6.12
C SER A 186 14.02 -9.10 -6.34
N LYS A 187 12.80 -9.59 -6.60
CA LYS A 187 12.53 -10.99 -6.98
C LYS A 187 13.38 -11.42 -8.17
N ALA A 188 13.39 -10.62 -9.25
CA ALA A 188 14.18 -10.91 -10.44
C ALA A 188 15.70 -10.90 -10.20
N LYS A 189 16.15 -10.15 -9.17
CA LYS A 189 17.56 -10.08 -8.73
C LYS A 189 17.88 -11.08 -7.58
N GLY A 190 17.08 -12.12 -7.39
CA GLY A 190 17.30 -13.15 -6.36
C GLY A 190 17.17 -12.66 -4.92
N GLY A 191 16.39 -11.60 -4.68
CA GLY A 191 16.13 -11.04 -3.35
C GLY A 191 17.03 -9.86 -2.97
N ALA A 192 17.89 -9.39 -3.87
CA ALA A 192 18.74 -8.22 -3.61
C ALA A 192 17.89 -6.97 -3.32
N ALA A 193 18.40 -6.11 -2.43
CA ALA A 193 17.77 -4.85 -2.09
C ALA A 193 17.71 -3.92 -3.32
N VAL A 194 16.55 -3.31 -3.54
CA VAL A 194 16.28 -2.36 -4.63
C VAL A 194 15.90 -1.02 -4.02
N SER A 195 16.62 0.03 -4.41
CA SER A 195 16.30 1.40 -4.02
C SER A 195 15.01 1.88 -4.72
N ILE A 196 14.17 2.60 -3.98
CA ILE A 196 12.99 3.23 -4.58
C ILE A 196 13.37 4.25 -5.67
N GLU A 197 14.50 4.93 -5.51
CA GLU A 197 14.99 5.84 -6.54
C GLU A 197 15.29 5.12 -7.87
N GLU A 198 15.71 3.83 -7.84
CA GLU A 198 15.92 3.04 -9.06
C GLU A 198 14.62 2.86 -9.84
N VAL A 199 13.50 2.65 -9.15
CA VAL A 199 12.17 2.53 -9.76
C VAL A 199 11.70 3.89 -10.31
N ILE A 200 11.78 4.92 -9.51
CA ILE A 200 11.31 6.27 -9.87
C ILE A 200 12.07 6.84 -11.09
N LYS A 201 13.37 6.60 -11.17
CA LYS A 201 14.20 7.09 -12.30
C LYS A 201 13.90 6.39 -13.63
N LYS A 202 13.31 5.20 -13.61
CA LYS A 202 12.94 4.44 -14.81
C LYS A 202 11.54 4.80 -15.36
N ALA A 203 10.75 5.57 -14.60
CA ALA A 203 9.38 5.97 -14.92
C ALA A 203 9.33 7.38 -15.54
#